data_83c5ada964f4b6ab0da80938c32ac7dc
#
_entry.id   83c5ada964f4b6ab0da80938c32ac7dc
#
_cell.length_a   1.000
_cell.length_b   1.000
_cell.length_c   1.000
_cell.angle_alpha   90.00
_cell.angle_beta   90.00
_cell.angle_gamma   90.00
#
_symmetry.space_group_name_H-M   'P 1'
#
loop_
_entity.id
_entity.type
_entity.pdbx_description
1 polymer ?
#
loop_
_entity_poly.entity_id
_entity_poly.type
_entity_poly.pdbx_seq_one_letter_code
_entity_poly.pdbx_strand_id
1 'polypeptide(L)'
;MTQCATPPVSDPSALGVLETTGWTPAMVALDVMEKAARIRVWQVELNDFLGTVIKIRGSVDSVRAAIDAGHQVAQQMQGKPVSTVIPRVSEEAAKGILSSAEFNPLIQQNVVKNLSTQEEVSVSAESIQALGFIETQGFTAVFEAIDTACKAAQVDVVGKEKLGGGYVTIVIRGDVAAVRAAIDAAKPKVEGLGKLIAAHVIARPSQSVLALLPSALK
;
A
#
# COMPACT_ATOMS: atom_id res chain seq x y z
N MET A 1 -11.79 -15.17 -24.17
CA MET A 1 -10.71 -14.17 -24.27
C MET A 1 -11.34 -12.80 -24.03
N THR A 2 -11.40 -12.39 -22.78
CA THR A 2 -11.98 -11.09 -22.39
C THR A 2 -10.87 -10.06 -22.53
N GLN A 3 -10.98 -9.19 -23.53
CA GLN A 3 -10.07 -8.06 -23.70
C GLN A 3 -10.16 -7.18 -22.46
N CYS A 4 -9.05 -7.08 -21.74
CA CYS A 4 -8.87 -6.10 -20.67
C CYS A 4 -8.95 -4.71 -21.35
N ALA A 5 -10.03 -3.99 -21.11
CA ALA A 5 -10.22 -2.66 -21.67
C ALA A 5 -9.20 -1.73 -21.02
N THR A 6 -8.18 -1.35 -21.77
CA THR A 6 -7.26 -0.26 -21.39
C THR A 6 -8.11 1.01 -21.23
N PRO A 7 -8.09 1.71 -20.10
CA PRO A 7 -8.87 2.95 -19.95
C PRO A 7 -8.43 3.98 -20.99
N PRO A 8 -9.34 4.82 -21.48
CA PRO A 8 -9.06 5.77 -22.55
C PRO A 8 -7.91 6.70 -22.12
N VAL A 9 -6.88 6.77 -22.95
CA VAL A 9 -5.65 7.54 -22.76
C VAL A 9 -5.88 9.07 -22.78
N SER A 10 -7.09 9.52 -23.07
CA SER A 10 -7.41 10.94 -23.29
C SER A 10 -7.85 11.72 -22.05
N ASP A 11 -7.55 11.24 -20.83
CA ASP A 11 -7.83 12.01 -19.62
C ASP A 11 -6.74 13.11 -19.44
N PRO A 12 -7.08 14.41 -19.59
CA PRO A 12 -6.12 15.51 -19.51
C PRO A 12 -5.58 15.77 -18.09
N SER A 13 -5.82 14.84 -17.17
CA SER A 13 -5.40 14.96 -15.77
C SER A 13 -3.89 14.79 -15.61
N ALA A 14 -3.34 15.49 -14.61
CA ALA A 14 -1.95 15.33 -14.21
C ALA A 14 -1.72 13.91 -13.68
N LEU A 15 -0.50 13.42 -13.83
CA LEU A 15 -0.02 12.18 -13.24
C LEU A 15 0.93 12.51 -12.08
N GLY A 16 0.66 11.94 -10.92
CA GLY A 16 1.60 11.86 -9.80
C GLY A 16 2.16 10.45 -9.70
N VAL A 17 3.44 10.36 -9.46
CA VAL A 17 4.13 9.09 -9.20
C VAL A 17 4.88 9.21 -7.89
N LEU A 18 4.67 8.25 -7.00
CA LEU A 18 5.41 8.10 -5.75
C LEU A 18 5.94 6.67 -5.67
N GLU A 19 7.23 6.55 -5.53
CA GLU A 19 7.92 5.28 -5.29
C GLU A 19 8.47 5.25 -3.87
N THR A 20 8.36 4.12 -3.19
CA THR A 20 8.90 3.92 -1.83
C THR A 20 9.67 2.61 -1.73
N THR A 21 10.54 2.49 -0.74
CA THR A 21 11.03 1.20 -0.23
C THR A 21 10.08 0.74 0.88
N GLY A 22 9.66 -0.53 0.83
CA GLY A 22 8.68 -1.10 1.75
C GLY A 22 7.22 -0.90 1.30
N TRP A 23 6.37 -1.84 1.68
CA TRP A 23 4.93 -1.78 1.38
C TRP A 23 4.17 -0.92 2.38
N THR A 24 4.53 -0.99 3.67
CA THR A 24 3.89 -0.20 4.72
C THR A 24 4.02 1.30 4.50
N PRO A 25 5.23 1.86 4.21
CA PRO A 25 5.36 3.28 3.88
C PRO A 25 4.50 3.70 2.67
N ALA A 26 4.36 2.84 1.65
CA ALA A 26 3.50 3.10 0.50
C ALA A 26 2.02 3.19 0.89
N MET A 27 1.52 2.25 1.69
CA MET A 27 0.12 2.23 2.11
C MET A 27 -0.24 3.44 3.00
N VAL A 28 0.65 3.82 3.89
CA VAL A 28 0.47 5.02 4.73
C VAL A 28 0.53 6.29 3.89
N ALA A 29 1.46 6.36 2.93
CA ALA A 29 1.53 7.48 1.99
C ALA A 29 0.25 7.59 1.15
N LEU A 30 -0.26 6.48 0.62
CA LEU A 30 -1.50 6.45 -0.15
C LEU A 30 -2.70 6.94 0.66
N ASP A 31 -2.83 6.49 1.91
CA ASP A 31 -3.89 6.93 2.82
C ASP A 31 -3.86 8.44 3.05
N VAL A 32 -2.66 8.98 3.28
CA VAL A 32 -2.47 10.43 3.46
C VAL A 32 -2.73 11.22 2.17
N MET A 33 -2.30 10.71 1.02
CA MET A 33 -2.53 11.32 -0.30
C MET A 33 -4.02 11.48 -0.61
N GLU A 34 -4.83 10.43 -0.39
CA GLU A 34 -6.28 10.47 -0.62
C GLU A 34 -7.02 11.37 0.37
N LYS A 35 -6.50 11.53 1.60
CA LYS A 35 -7.03 12.44 2.59
C LYS A 35 -6.61 13.90 2.37
N ALA A 36 -5.46 14.14 1.74
CA ALA A 36 -4.94 15.47 1.48
C ALA A 36 -5.60 16.17 0.29
N ALA A 37 -5.98 15.41 -0.75
CA ALA A 37 -6.53 16.01 -1.96
C ALA A 37 -7.45 15.03 -2.73
N ARG A 38 -8.31 15.60 -3.57
CA ARG A 38 -9.20 14.81 -4.43
C ARG A 38 -8.40 14.26 -5.62
N ILE A 39 -7.96 13.02 -5.48
CA ILE A 39 -7.21 12.27 -6.47
C ILE A 39 -7.91 10.95 -6.78
N ARG A 40 -7.48 10.30 -7.86
CA ARG A 40 -7.84 8.92 -8.19
C ARG A 40 -6.58 8.09 -8.31
N VAL A 41 -6.52 6.99 -7.60
CA VAL A 41 -5.43 6.02 -7.77
C VAL A 41 -5.64 5.31 -9.10
N TRP A 42 -4.60 5.33 -9.93
CA TRP A 42 -4.65 4.73 -11.25
C TRP A 42 -4.11 3.32 -11.22
N GLN A 43 -2.89 3.17 -10.72
CA GLN A 43 -2.20 1.89 -10.65
C GLN A 43 -1.24 1.87 -9.47
N VAL A 44 -1.13 0.71 -8.84
CA VAL A 44 -0.11 0.43 -7.83
C VAL A 44 0.63 -0.83 -8.26
N GLU A 45 1.96 -0.77 -8.25
CA GLU A 45 2.80 -1.90 -8.62
C GLU A 45 3.97 -2.08 -7.65
N LEU A 46 4.38 -3.33 -7.47
CA LEU A 46 5.60 -3.62 -6.75
C LEU A 46 6.79 -3.34 -7.68
N ASN A 47 7.83 -2.71 -7.14
CA ASN A 47 9.09 -2.57 -7.86
C ASN A 47 10.07 -3.70 -7.50
N ASP A 48 11.11 -3.89 -8.29
CA ASP A 48 12.11 -4.93 -8.04
C ASP A 48 13.10 -4.58 -6.92
N PHE A 49 12.95 -3.39 -6.31
CA PHE A 49 13.79 -2.84 -5.25
C PHE A 49 13.14 -2.88 -3.86
N LEU A 50 12.32 -3.89 -3.59
CA LEU A 50 11.68 -4.10 -2.29
C LEU A 50 10.74 -2.95 -1.92
N GLY A 51 10.01 -2.42 -2.89
CA GLY A 51 9.13 -1.30 -2.70
C GLY A 51 7.90 -1.31 -3.59
N THR A 52 7.25 -0.16 -3.64
CA THR A 52 5.96 0.02 -4.29
C THR A 52 5.93 1.35 -5.02
N VAL A 53 5.40 1.34 -6.24
CA VAL A 53 5.12 2.53 -7.05
C VAL A 53 3.63 2.81 -7.04
N ILE A 54 3.23 4.01 -6.67
CA ILE A 54 1.84 4.50 -6.67
C ILE A 54 1.70 5.53 -7.77
N LYS A 55 0.74 5.32 -8.68
CA LYS A 55 0.39 6.23 -9.77
C LYS A 55 -1.00 6.82 -9.53
N ILE A 56 -1.09 8.14 -9.44
CA ILE A 56 -2.35 8.86 -9.18
C ILE A 56 -2.68 9.83 -10.29
N ARG A 57 -3.96 10.15 -10.44
CA ARG A 57 -4.50 11.12 -11.40
C ARG A 57 -5.39 12.15 -10.72
N GLY A 58 -5.44 13.36 -11.30
CA GLY A 58 -6.29 14.45 -10.82
C GLY A 58 -5.91 15.78 -11.44
N SER A 59 -6.44 16.90 -10.90
CA SER A 59 -5.96 18.22 -11.27
C SER A 59 -4.49 18.39 -10.84
N VAL A 60 -3.74 19.27 -11.52
CA VAL A 60 -2.32 19.51 -11.20
C VAL A 60 -2.12 19.86 -9.74
N ASP A 61 -2.98 20.73 -9.19
CA ASP A 61 -2.87 21.18 -7.81
C ASP A 61 -3.21 20.06 -6.81
N SER A 62 -4.26 19.26 -7.09
CA SER A 62 -4.62 18.13 -6.26
C SER A 62 -3.51 17.07 -6.25
N VAL A 63 -2.93 16.77 -7.43
CA VAL A 63 -1.84 15.79 -7.54
C VAL A 63 -0.60 16.29 -6.82
N ARG A 64 -0.24 17.58 -6.93
CA ARG A 64 0.89 18.16 -6.19
C ARG A 64 0.69 18.04 -4.68
N ALA A 65 -0.46 18.50 -4.17
CA ALA A 65 -0.76 18.43 -2.74
C ALA A 65 -0.73 16.99 -2.21
N ALA A 66 -1.28 16.03 -2.96
CA ALA A 66 -1.24 14.62 -2.61
C ALA A 66 0.19 14.08 -2.59
N ILE A 67 0.96 14.30 -3.66
CA ILE A 67 2.35 13.82 -3.77
C ILE A 67 3.22 14.41 -2.67
N ASP A 68 3.11 15.71 -2.39
CA ASP A 68 3.89 16.35 -1.32
C ASP A 68 3.57 15.73 0.04
N ALA A 69 2.29 15.52 0.36
CA ALA A 69 1.86 14.90 1.60
C ALA A 69 2.33 13.43 1.72
N GLY A 70 2.17 12.64 0.65
CA GLY A 70 2.62 11.26 0.61
C GLY A 70 4.13 11.10 0.71
N HIS A 71 4.88 11.95 -0.01
CA HIS A 71 6.34 11.97 0.04
C HIS A 71 6.84 12.25 1.46
N GLN A 72 6.28 13.28 2.10
CA GLN A 72 6.68 13.68 3.44
C GLN A 72 6.47 12.55 4.46
N VAL A 73 5.32 11.89 4.47
CA VAL A 73 5.07 10.80 5.41
C VAL A 73 5.92 9.57 5.13
N ALA A 74 6.10 9.22 3.86
CA ALA A 74 6.98 8.11 3.48
C ALA A 74 8.43 8.37 3.91
N GLN A 75 8.91 9.61 3.81
CA GLN A 75 10.23 10.01 4.28
C GLN A 75 10.36 9.89 5.81
N GLN A 76 9.34 10.33 6.57
CA GLN A 76 9.30 10.16 8.03
C GLN A 76 9.34 8.70 8.45
N MET A 77 8.75 7.81 7.63
CA MET A 77 8.78 6.36 7.83
C MET A 77 10.05 5.68 7.30
N GLN A 78 11.05 6.45 6.86
CA GLN A 78 12.30 5.94 6.27
C GLN A 78 12.10 5.10 5.00
N GLY A 79 10.97 5.28 4.30
CA GLY A 79 10.62 4.60 3.06
C GLY A 79 11.37 5.10 1.82
N LYS A 80 12.33 6.01 1.98
CA LYS A 80 13.19 6.56 0.90
C LYS A 80 12.39 6.96 -0.34
N PRO A 81 11.39 7.85 -0.20
CA PRO A 81 10.49 8.15 -1.30
C PRO A 81 11.21 8.87 -2.45
N VAL A 82 10.82 8.52 -3.67
CA VAL A 82 11.10 9.27 -4.89
C VAL A 82 9.77 9.62 -5.54
N SER A 83 9.57 10.88 -5.93
CA SER A 83 8.29 11.31 -6.48
C SER A 83 8.42 12.34 -7.58
N THR A 84 7.41 12.39 -8.44
CA THR A 84 7.29 13.40 -9.49
C THR A 84 5.84 13.70 -9.83
N VAL A 85 5.60 14.90 -10.40
CA VAL A 85 4.32 15.30 -10.96
C VAL A 85 4.51 15.66 -12.41
N ILE A 86 3.78 15.01 -13.30
CA ILE A 86 3.73 15.28 -14.73
C ILE A 86 2.40 15.97 -15.04
N PRO A 87 2.38 17.29 -15.29
CA PRO A 87 1.13 18.05 -15.45
C PRO A 87 0.27 17.55 -16.62
N ARG A 88 0.92 17.04 -17.67
CA ARG A 88 0.25 16.48 -18.83
C ARG A 88 1.08 15.35 -19.43
N VAL A 89 0.56 14.15 -19.37
CA VAL A 89 1.20 12.97 -19.98
C VAL A 89 0.84 12.91 -21.45
N SER A 90 1.83 12.74 -22.34
CA SER A 90 1.57 12.49 -23.75
C SER A 90 0.99 11.09 -23.96
N GLU A 91 0.23 10.89 -25.02
CA GLU A 91 -0.39 9.59 -25.33
C GLU A 91 0.67 8.48 -25.50
N GLU A 92 1.79 8.81 -26.14
CA GLU A 92 2.87 7.85 -26.33
C GLU A 92 3.57 7.49 -25.00
N ALA A 93 3.81 8.48 -24.13
CA ALA A 93 4.39 8.23 -22.82
C ALA A 93 3.45 7.38 -21.93
N ALA A 94 2.13 7.58 -22.03
CA ALA A 94 1.17 6.80 -21.26
C ALA A 94 1.26 5.30 -21.54
N LYS A 95 1.61 4.89 -22.76
CA LYS A 95 1.79 3.48 -23.14
C LYS A 95 2.97 2.83 -22.41
N GLY A 96 4.00 3.60 -22.07
CA GLY A 96 5.17 3.11 -21.34
C GLY A 96 5.06 3.28 -19.81
N ILE A 97 4.14 4.12 -19.35
CA ILE A 97 3.93 4.38 -17.92
C ILE A 97 3.02 3.31 -17.28
N LEU A 98 2.03 2.82 -18.02
CA LEU A 98 1.12 1.78 -17.53
C LEU A 98 1.72 0.41 -17.72
N SER A 99 1.79 -0.34 -16.63
CA SER A 99 2.20 -1.73 -16.63
C SER A 99 1.00 -2.64 -16.90
N SER A 100 1.24 -3.71 -17.65
CA SER A 100 0.24 -4.78 -17.83
C SER A 100 0.06 -5.57 -16.55
N ALA A 101 -1.08 -6.27 -16.43
CA ALA A 101 -1.28 -7.20 -15.31
C ALA A 101 -0.16 -8.26 -15.32
N GLU A 102 0.50 -8.42 -14.19
CA GLU A 102 1.64 -9.32 -14.01
C GLU A 102 1.48 -10.12 -12.74
N PHE A 103 1.73 -11.44 -12.84
CA PHE A 103 1.80 -12.35 -11.72
C PHE A 103 3.25 -12.81 -11.51
N ASN A 104 3.79 -12.57 -10.32
CA ASN A 104 5.14 -13.03 -9.97
C ASN A 104 5.06 -14.37 -9.20
N PRO A 105 5.51 -15.47 -9.80
CA PRO A 105 5.42 -16.80 -9.18
C PRO A 105 6.34 -16.98 -7.95
N LEU A 106 7.41 -16.20 -7.85
CA LEU A 106 8.36 -16.28 -6.73
C LEU A 106 7.73 -15.80 -5.42
N ILE A 107 6.92 -14.76 -5.50
CA ILE A 107 6.18 -14.20 -4.34
C ILE A 107 4.70 -14.63 -4.33
N GLN A 108 4.25 -15.34 -5.37
CA GLN A 108 2.92 -15.93 -5.51
C GLN A 108 1.78 -14.90 -5.44
N GLN A 109 1.96 -13.74 -6.08
CA GLN A 109 0.95 -12.68 -6.10
C GLN A 109 1.02 -11.82 -7.37
N ASN A 110 -0.06 -11.07 -7.63
CA ASN A 110 -0.09 -10.05 -8.67
C ASN A 110 0.74 -8.85 -8.22
N VAL A 111 1.70 -8.45 -9.04
CA VAL A 111 2.59 -7.30 -8.74
C VAL A 111 2.04 -5.99 -9.28
N VAL A 112 1.08 -6.03 -10.21
CA VAL A 112 0.40 -4.85 -10.76
C VAL A 112 -1.08 -4.88 -10.36
N LYS A 113 -1.54 -3.83 -9.69
CA LYS A 113 -2.94 -3.67 -9.24
C LYS A 113 -3.54 -2.42 -9.88
N ASN A 114 -4.56 -2.59 -10.73
CA ASN A 114 -5.31 -1.51 -11.37
C ASN A 114 -6.56 -1.20 -10.53
N LEU A 115 -6.63 0.01 -9.97
CA LEU A 115 -7.75 0.45 -9.14
C LEU A 115 -8.82 1.22 -9.93
N SER A 116 -8.48 1.68 -11.13
CA SER A 116 -9.39 2.43 -12.00
C SER A 116 -10.58 1.63 -12.54
N THR A 117 -10.51 0.29 -12.47
CA THR A 117 -11.54 -0.64 -13.00
C THR A 117 -12.29 -1.39 -11.90
N GLN A 118 -11.97 -1.18 -10.62
CA GLN A 118 -12.78 -1.77 -9.57
C GLN A 118 -14.08 -0.96 -9.47
N GLU A 119 -15.19 -1.57 -9.89
CA GLU A 119 -16.54 -1.17 -9.49
C GLU A 119 -16.50 -0.92 -7.99
N GLU A 120 -17.20 0.14 -7.54
CA GLU A 120 -17.36 0.46 -6.12
C GLU A 120 -17.60 -0.85 -5.35
N VAL A 121 -16.54 -1.36 -4.72
CA VAL A 121 -16.73 -2.43 -3.75
C VAL A 121 -17.60 -1.77 -2.71
N SER A 122 -18.89 -2.12 -2.71
CA SER A 122 -19.81 -1.75 -1.67
C SER A 122 -19.31 -2.42 -0.38
N VAL A 123 -18.34 -1.78 0.25
CA VAL A 123 -17.99 -2.11 1.62
C VAL A 123 -19.23 -1.69 2.41
N SER A 124 -20.02 -2.69 2.76
CA SER A 124 -21.10 -2.50 3.73
C SER A 124 -20.50 -1.68 4.88
N ALA A 125 -21.26 -0.72 5.37
CA ALA A 125 -20.86 0.17 6.46
C ALA A 125 -20.69 -0.56 7.82
N GLU A 126 -20.19 -1.78 7.79
CA GLU A 126 -19.62 -2.48 8.93
C GLU A 126 -18.40 -1.68 9.35
N SER A 127 -18.44 -1.19 10.57
CA SER A 127 -17.50 -0.28 11.22
C SER A 127 -16.09 -0.34 10.60
N ILE A 128 -15.65 0.78 9.99
CA ILE A 128 -14.31 0.89 9.40
C ILE A 128 -13.30 0.60 10.51
N GLN A 129 -12.77 -0.61 10.51
CA GLN A 129 -11.80 -1.06 11.50
C GLN A 129 -10.43 -0.48 11.17
N ALA A 130 -9.64 -0.20 12.20
CA ALA A 130 -8.26 0.20 12.03
C ALA A 130 -7.43 -0.94 11.42
N LEU A 131 -6.42 -0.58 10.64
CA LEU A 131 -5.41 -1.50 10.13
C LEU A 131 -4.10 -1.30 10.87
N GLY A 132 -3.45 -2.40 11.22
CA GLY A 132 -2.09 -2.45 11.73
C GLY A 132 -1.20 -3.16 10.73
N PHE A 133 0.00 -2.61 10.51
CA PHE A 133 1.01 -3.13 9.60
C PHE A 133 2.27 -3.44 10.39
N ILE A 134 2.82 -4.63 10.20
CA ILE A 134 4.13 -5.02 10.70
C ILE A 134 4.93 -5.54 9.52
N GLU A 135 5.95 -4.81 9.11
CA GLU A 135 6.83 -5.15 8.00
C GLU A 135 8.23 -5.43 8.52
N THR A 136 8.75 -6.59 8.15
CA THR A 136 10.07 -7.05 8.55
C THR A 136 10.86 -7.54 7.35
N GLN A 137 12.18 -7.54 7.48
CA GLN A 137 13.05 -8.37 6.68
C GLN A 137 13.39 -9.62 7.50
N GLY A 138 12.79 -10.75 7.11
CA GLY A 138 12.89 -12.04 7.81
C GLY A 138 11.52 -12.61 8.19
N PHE A 139 11.22 -13.82 7.71
CA PHE A 139 9.94 -14.50 7.99
C PHE A 139 9.81 -14.92 9.45
N THR A 140 10.90 -15.38 10.08
CA THR A 140 10.89 -15.77 11.50
C THR A 140 10.46 -14.61 12.39
N ALA A 141 10.99 -13.41 12.10
CA ALA A 141 10.67 -12.19 12.84
C ALA A 141 9.19 -11.83 12.74
N VAL A 142 8.62 -11.86 11.52
CA VAL A 142 7.22 -11.50 11.34
C VAL A 142 6.27 -12.52 11.95
N PHE A 143 6.62 -13.81 11.95
CA PHE A 143 5.77 -14.85 12.54
C PHE A 143 5.73 -14.76 14.07
N GLU A 144 6.86 -14.51 14.72
CA GLU A 144 6.90 -14.23 16.16
C GLU A 144 6.15 -12.96 16.52
N ALA A 145 6.33 -11.90 15.71
CA ALA A 145 5.65 -10.63 15.91
C ALA A 145 4.12 -10.77 15.82
N ILE A 146 3.60 -11.50 14.80
CA ILE A 146 2.15 -11.64 14.63
C ILE A 146 1.52 -12.53 15.71
N ASP A 147 2.18 -13.59 16.12
CA ASP A 147 1.69 -14.44 17.22
C ASP A 147 1.58 -13.61 18.52
N THR A 148 2.62 -12.82 18.80
CA THR A 148 2.59 -11.90 19.95
C THR A 148 1.50 -10.86 19.83
N ALA A 149 1.30 -10.25 18.65
CA ALA A 149 0.24 -9.27 18.41
C ALA A 149 -1.15 -9.86 18.72
N CYS A 150 -1.45 -11.04 18.18
CA CYS A 150 -2.73 -11.73 18.39
C CYS A 150 -2.96 -12.18 19.83
N LYS A 151 -1.91 -12.46 20.58
CA LYS A 151 -2.00 -12.78 22.02
C LYS A 151 -2.16 -11.55 22.91
N ALA A 152 -1.66 -10.39 22.46
CA ALA A 152 -1.69 -9.15 23.23
C ALA A 152 -3.03 -8.43 23.15
N ALA A 153 -3.77 -8.57 22.05
CA ALA A 153 -5.04 -7.88 21.85
C ALA A 153 -5.95 -8.63 20.88
N GLN A 154 -7.26 -8.33 20.95
CA GLN A 154 -8.25 -8.92 20.05
C GLN A 154 -8.17 -8.25 18.67
N VAL A 155 -7.43 -8.87 17.76
CA VAL A 155 -7.24 -8.44 16.38
C VAL A 155 -7.36 -9.62 15.42
N ASP A 156 -7.80 -9.35 14.19
CA ASP A 156 -7.87 -10.33 13.12
C ASP A 156 -6.68 -10.16 12.17
N VAL A 157 -6.10 -11.26 11.70
CA VAL A 157 -5.09 -11.23 10.64
C VAL A 157 -5.80 -11.13 9.29
N VAL A 158 -5.57 -10.04 8.57
CA VAL A 158 -6.14 -9.80 7.23
C VAL A 158 -5.40 -10.62 6.20
N GLY A 159 -4.08 -10.57 6.22
CA GLY A 159 -3.25 -11.26 5.25
C GLY A 159 -1.78 -10.89 5.33
N LYS A 160 -1.06 -11.35 4.31
CA LYS A 160 0.38 -11.20 4.18
C LYS A 160 0.75 -10.69 2.79
N GLU A 161 1.58 -9.65 2.73
CA GLU A 161 2.17 -9.13 1.50
C GLU A 161 3.68 -9.44 1.46
N LYS A 162 4.21 -9.84 0.30
CA LYS A 162 5.62 -10.15 0.09
C LYS A 162 6.18 -9.26 -0.99
N LEU A 163 7.32 -8.61 -0.74
CA LEU A 163 8.01 -7.79 -1.73
C LEU A 163 9.21 -8.50 -2.37
N GLY A 164 9.56 -9.69 -1.91
CA GLY A 164 10.82 -10.35 -2.24
C GLY A 164 11.94 -10.00 -1.26
N GLY A 165 13.15 -10.52 -1.46
CA GLY A 165 14.32 -10.21 -0.62
C GLY A 165 14.15 -10.45 0.88
N GLY A 166 13.17 -11.26 1.28
CA GLY A 166 12.82 -11.50 2.68
C GLY A 166 11.93 -10.43 3.31
N TYR A 167 11.50 -9.42 2.53
CA TYR A 167 10.52 -8.43 3.00
C TYR A 167 9.13 -9.02 3.03
N VAL A 168 8.51 -8.95 4.19
CA VAL A 168 7.16 -9.45 4.41
C VAL A 168 6.41 -8.54 5.36
N THR A 169 5.19 -8.20 4.99
CA THR A 169 4.26 -7.40 5.80
C THR A 169 3.09 -8.28 6.21
N ILE A 170 2.76 -8.28 7.50
CA ILE A 170 1.48 -8.78 8.00
C ILE A 170 0.55 -7.60 8.24
N VAL A 171 -0.70 -7.78 7.85
CA VAL A 171 -1.78 -6.82 8.09
C VAL A 171 -2.75 -7.41 9.10
N ILE A 172 -3.03 -6.65 10.15
CA ILE A 172 -4.06 -6.95 11.15
C ILE A 172 -5.14 -5.87 11.14
N ARG A 173 -6.33 -6.20 11.60
CA ARG A 173 -7.46 -5.28 11.75
C ARG A 173 -8.14 -5.44 13.09
N GLY A 174 -8.82 -4.41 13.53
CA GLY A 174 -9.60 -4.42 14.77
C GLY A 174 -9.92 -3.00 15.25
N ASP A 175 -10.33 -2.91 16.50
CA ASP A 175 -10.46 -1.62 17.18
C ASP A 175 -9.11 -0.88 17.24
N VAL A 176 -9.14 0.45 17.13
CA VAL A 176 -7.91 1.28 17.11
C VAL A 176 -7.01 1.02 18.32
N ALA A 177 -7.61 0.89 19.51
CA ALA A 177 -6.84 0.65 20.74
C ALA A 177 -6.23 -0.75 20.75
N ALA A 178 -7.00 -1.76 20.32
CA ALA A 178 -6.53 -3.14 20.20
C ALA A 178 -5.40 -3.26 19.17
N VAL A 179 -5.55 -2.65 17.98
CA VAL A 179 -4.51 -2.67 16.94
C VAL A 179 -3.24 -1.97 17.42
N ARG A 180 -3.34 -0.84 18.13
CA ARG A 180 -2.16 -0.16 18.72
C ARG A 180 -1.46 -1.05 19.74
N ALA A 181 -2.19 -1.63 20.68
CA ALA A 181 -1.63 -2.52 21.69
C ALA A 181 -0.95 -3.75 21.06
N ALA A 182 -1.56 -4.34 20.03
CA ALA A 182 -0.99 -5.45 19.27
C ALA A 182 0.33 -5.07 18.59
N ILE A 183 0.37 -3.93 17.88
CA ILE A 183 1.57 -3.43 17.20
C ILE A 183 2.69 -3.13 18.21
N ASP A 184 2.37 -2.47 19.33
CA ASP A 184 3.37 -2.11 20.32
C ASP A 184 3.95 -3.36 21.04
N ALA A 185 3.15 -4.38 21.27
CA ALA A 185 3.62 -5.66 21.81
C ALA A 185 4.49 -6.44 20.81
N ALA A 186 4.19 -6.35 19.52
CA ALA A 186 4.88 -7.09 18.46
C ALA A 186 6.26 -6.53 18.10
N LYS A 187 6.42 -5.18 18.10
CA LYS A 187 7.67 -4.52 17.69
C LYS A 187 8.94 -5.09 18.33
N PRO A 188 9.03 -5.23 19.68
CA PRO A 188 10.25 -5.72 20.30
C PRO A 188 10.57 -7.18 20.00
N LYS A 189 9.58 -7.96 19.50
CA LYS A 189 9.76 -9.39 19.18
C LYS A 189 10.49 -9.63 17.86
N VAL A 190 10.71 -8.60 17.08
CA VAL A 190 11.50 -8.67 15.84
C VAL A 190 13.00 -8.69 16.13
N GLU A 191 13.42 -8.11 17.25
CA GLU A 191 14.82 -7.99 17.61
C GLU A 191 15.49 -9.37 17.76
N GLY A 192 16.66 -9.53 17.15
CA GLY A 192 17.41 -10.81 17.14
C GLY A 192 16.91 -11.85 16.16
N LEU A 193 15.69 -11.68 15.58
CA LEU A 193 15.09 -12.61 14.62
C LEU A 193 15.10 -12.08 13.17
N GLY A 194 15.22 -10.77 13.01
CA GLY A 194 15.22 -10.10 11.73
C GLY A 194 15.33 -8.59 11.90
N LYS A 195 14.97 -7.84 10.85
CA LYS A 195 14.99 -6.39 10.88
C LYS A 195 13.56 -5.86 10.79
N LEU A 196 13.15 -5.01 11.73
CA LEU A 196 11.92 -4.24 11.62
C LEU A 196 12.10 -3.17 10.54
N ILE A 197 11.29 -3.20 9.51
CA ILE A 197 11.28 -2.23 8.42
C ILE A 197 10.31 -1.11 8.74
N ALA A 198 9.07 -1.45 9.08
CA ALA A 198 8.04 -0.50 9.48
C ALA A 198 7.00 -1.17 10.39
N ALA A 199 6.40 -0.36 11.27
CA ALA A 199 5.19 -0.77 12.00
C ALA A 199 4.31 0.47 12.16
N HIS A 200 3.05 0.39 11.70
CA HIS A 200 2.15 1.54 11.65
C HIS A 200 0.69 1.15 11.87
N VAL A 201 -0.11 2.11 12.31
CA VAL A 201 -1.57 1.95 12.48
C VAL A 201 -2.28 3.02 11.67
N ILE A 202 -3.15 2.60 10.75
CA ILE A 202 -4.08 3.48 10.04
C ILE A 202 -5.44 3.34 10.70
N ALA A 203 -5.87 4.35 11.47
CA ALA A 203 -7.11 4.29 12.23
C ALA A 203 -8.38 4.29 11.35
N ARG A 204 -8.31 4.97 10.20
CA ARG A 204 -9.41 5.05 9.22
C ARG A 204 -8.80 4.92 7.82
N PRO A 205 -8.58 3.69 7.35
CA PRO A 205 -7.96 3.48 6.04
C PRO A 205 -8.85 4.00 4.91
N SER A 206 -8.21 4.57 3.89
CA SER A 206 -8.86 5.03 2.68
C SER A 206 -9.33 3.85 1.82
N GLN A 207 -10.23 4.10 0.87
CA GLN A 207 -10.81 3.06 0.02
C GLN A 207 -9.74 2.34 -0.82
N SER A 208 -8.78 3.07 -1.36
CA SER A 208 -7.71 2.47 -2.15
C SER A 208 -6.79 1.60 -1.29
N VAL A 209 -6.50 1.98 -0.06
CA VAL A 209 -5.75 1.13 0.88
C VAL A 209 -6.51 -0.17 1.15
N LEU A 210 -7.83 -0.10 1.40
CA LEU A 210 -8.66 -1.28 1.60
C LEU A 210 -8.68 -2.21 0.37
N ALA A 211 -8.75 -1.63 -0.84
CA ALA A 211 -8.74 -2.37 -2.09
C ALA A 211 -7.39 -3.06 -2.40
N LEU A 212 -6.31 -2.57 -1.80
CA LEU A 212 -4.95 -3.11 -1.99
C LEU A 212 -4.57 -4.16 -0.95
N LEU A 213 -5.40 -4.40 0.06
CA LEU A 213 -5.10 -5.41 1.09
C LEU A 213 -4.82 -6.78 0.47
N PRO A 214 -3.89 -7.55 1.05
CA PRO A 214 -3.65 -8.91 0.60
C PRO A 214 -4.92 -9.74 0.70
N SER A 215 -5.12 -10.66 -0.25
CA SER A 215 -6.25 -11.59 -0.21
C SER A 215 -6.25 -12.34 1.12
N ALA A 216 -7.43 -12.45 1.73
CA ALA A 216 -7.59 -13.14 3.00
C ALA A 216 -6.92 -14.53 2.96
N LEU A 217 -6.22 -14.87 4.03
CA LEU A 217 -5.68 -16.21 4.22
C LEU A 217 -6.84 -17.21 4.20
N LYS A 218 -6.85 -18.12 3.22
CA LYS A 218 -7.80 -19.22 3.12
C LYS A 218 -7.44 -20.30 4.12
#